data_ebef3adfce6c4fc15ad58e1cff3ec4bc
#
_entry.id   ebef3adfce6c4fc15ad58e1cff3ec4bc
#
_cell.length_a   1.000
_cell.length_b   1.000
_cell.length_c   1.000
_cell.angle_alpha   90.00
_cell.angle_beta   90.00
_cell.angle_gamma   90.00
#
_symmetry.space_group_name_H-M   'P 1'
#
loop_
_entity.id
_entity.type
_entity.pdbx_description
1 polymer ?
#
loop_
_entity_poly.entity_id
_entity_poly.type
_entity_poly.pdbx_seq_one_letter_code
_entity_poly.pdbx_strand_id
1 'polypeptide(L)'
;MSGREFDACCGPTLAGQPAKTAEALMRARFCAFTSGNMDFLDRTLAPESKDDYDREELKDTIENAKPLGLEIRRKEAGLEADDQGMVEFVARLKVHGEPMAHHEKAQFRRDNGVWLYVDGEVNPKEPPRHVEKVGRNDPCPCGSGKKYKKCCGA
;
A
#
# COMPACT_ATOMS: atom_id res chain seq x y z
N MET A 1 1.12 1.99 -10.79
CA MET A 1 1.70 0.72 -11.33
C MET A 1 3.21 0.82 -11.31
N SER A 2 3.97 -0.31 -11.35
CA SER A 2 5.45 -0.29 -11.26
C SER A 2 6.16 0.26 -12.49
N GLY A 3 5.47 0.42 -13.60
CA GLY A 3 6.05 0.73 -14.91
C GLY A 3 6.79 -0.44 -15.59
N ARG A 4 6.83 -1.61 -14.95
CA ARG A 4 7.45 -2.82 -15.51
C ARG A 4 6.40 -3.67 -16.22
N GLU A 5 6.85 -4.44 -17.21
CA GLU A 5 6.07 -5.49 -17.87
C GLU A 5 5.57 -6.51 -16.84
N PHE A 6 4.42 -7.14 -17.12
CA PHE A 6 3.81 -8.15 -16.24
C PHE A 6 4.78 -9.29 -15.92
N ASP A 7 5.47 -9.83 -16.92
CA ASP A 7 6.42 -10.95 -16.78
C ASP A 7 7.68 -10.58 -15.99
N ALA A 8 8.00 -9.29 -15.89
CA ALA A 8 9.12 -8.78 -15.10
C ALA A 8 8.67 -8.24 -13.71
N CYS A 9 7.39 -8.34 -13.37
CA CYS A 9 6.81 -7.80 -12.13
C CYS A 9 5.97 -8.85 -11.39
N CYS A 10 4.69 -8.97 -11.73
CA CYS A 10 3.72 -9.82 -11.01
C CYS A 10 3.69 -11.25 -11.53
N GLY A 11 4.00 -11.48 -12.81
CA GLY A 11 3.88 -12.77 -13.48
C GLY A 11 4.57 -13.93 -12.75
N PRO A 12 5.87 -13.83 -12.42
CA PRO A 12 6.58 -14.90 -11.73
C PRO A 12 5.95 -15.27 -10.39
N THR A 13 5.51 -14.27 -9.61
CA THR A 13 4.87 -14.50 -8.31
C THR A 13 3.50 -15.14 -8.46
N LEU A 14 2.71 -14.73 -9.43
CA LEU A 14 1.43 -15.36 -9.74
C LEU A 14 1.58 -16.79 -10.25
N ALA A 15 2.69 -17.08 -10.96
CA ALA A 15 3.05 -18.42 -11.44
C ALA A 15 3.61 -19.36 -10.34
N GLY A 16 3.74 -18.87 -9.09
CA GLY A 16 4.12 -19.67 -7.93
C GLY A 16 5.53 -19.43 -7.39
N GLN A 17 6.29 -18.50 -7.96
CA GLN A 17 7.56 -18.10 -7.37
C GLN A 17 7.30 -17.27 -6.09
N PRO A 18 8.02 -17.51 -4.98
CA PRO A 18 7.89 -16.69 -3.79
C PRO A 18 8.19 -15.21 -4.09
N ALA A 19 7.35 -14.32 -3.60
CA ALA A 19 7.64 -12.90 -3.66
C ALA A 19 8.91 -12.60 -2.85
N LYS A 20 9.82 -11.80 -3.41
CA LYS A 20 11.08 -11.45 -2.73
C LYS A 20 10.87 -10.44 -1.60
N THR A 21 9.87 -9.59 -1.71
CA THR A 21 9.59 -8.50 -0.77
C THR A 21 8.08 -8.40 -0.50
N ALA A 22 7.70 -7.74 0.62
CA ALA A 22 6.31 -7.43 0.92
C ALA A 22 5.65 -6.59 -0.20
N GLU A 23 6.37 -5.61 -0.77
CA GLU A 23 5.89 -4.84 -1.91
C GLU A 23 5.63 -5.72 -3.14
N ALA A 24 6.51 -6.67 -3.44
CA ALA A 24 6.33 -7.58 -4.57
C ALA A 24 5.07 -8.44 -4.40
N LEU A 25 4.81 -8.93 -3.17
CA LEU A 25 3.56 -9.63 -2.86
C LEU A 25 2.36 -8.70 -3.03
N MET A 26 2.39 -7.46 -2.48
CA MET A 26 1.27 -6.52 -2.60
C MET A 26 0.91 -6.26 -4.07
N ARG A 27 1.90 -6.03 -4.92
CA ARG A 27 1.69 -5.85 -6.36
C ARG A 27 1.09 -7.09 -7.04
N ALA A 28 1.58 -8.29 -6.68
CA ALA A 28 1.03 -9.54 -7.18
C ALA A 28 -0.41 -9.76 -6.72
N ARG A 29 -0.75 -9.43 -5.46
CA ARG A 29 -2.13 -9.48 -4.96
C ARG A 29 -3.05 -8.50 -5.70
N PHE A 30 -2.59 -7.28 -6.01
CA PHE A 30 -3.35 -6.36 -6.85
C PHE A 30 -3.56 -6.91 -8.27
N CYS A 31 -2.55 -7.52 -8.87
CA CYS A 31 -2.72 -8.19 -10.17
C CYS A 31 -3.69 -9.38 -10.08
N ALA A 32 -3.62 -10.18 -9.00
CA ALA A 32 -4.55 -11.27 -8.74
C ALA A 32 -5.99 -10.77 -8.60
N PHE A 33 -6.20 -9.71 -7.83
CA PHE A 33 -7.48 -9.03 -7.69
C PHE A 33 -8.03 -8.61 -9.06
N THR A 34 -7.23 -7.92 -9.87
CA THR A 34 -7.67 -7.40 -11.17
C THR A 34 -7.90 -8.47 -12.23
N SER A 35 -7.32 -9.66 -12.07
CA SER A 35 -7.52 -10.83 -12.95
C SER A 35 -8.51 -11.86 -12.42
N GLY A 36 -9.11 -11.63 -11.24
CA GLY A 36 -10.02 -12.58 -10.61
C GLY A 36 -9.36 -13.85 -10.07
N ASN A 37 -8.04 -13.82 -9.83
CA ASN A 37 -7.31 -14.98 -9.30
C ASN A 37 -7.51 -15.11 -7.78
N MET A 38 -8.70 -15.60 -7.39
CA MET A 38 -9.09 -15.79 -5.98
C MET A 38 -8.16 -16.77 -5.25
N ASP A 39 -7.71 -17.84 -5.92
CA ASP A 39 -6.83 -18.84 -5.30
C ASP A 39 -5.49 -18.23 -4.87
N PHE A 40 -4.98 -17.27 -5.62
CA PHE A 40 -3.78 -16.54 -5.23
C PHE A 40 -4.02 -15.65 -4.01
N LEU A 41 -5.15 -14.96 -3.95
CA LEU A 41 -5.52 -14.12 -2.82
C LEU A 41 -5.67 -14.95 -1.55
N ASP A 42 -6.37 -16.11 -1.63
CA ASP A 42 -6.61 -17.03 -0.52
C ASP A 42 -5.30 -17.65 0.02
N ARG A 43 -4.43 -18.14 -0.87
CA ARG A 43 -3.17 -18.80 -0.46
C ARG A 43 -2.11 -17.85 0.08
N THR A 44 -2.21 -16.57 -0.24
CA THR A 44 -1.31 -15.51 0.25
C THR A 44 -1.86 -14.73 1.43
N LEU A 45 -2.98 -15.16 1.98
CA LEU A 45 -3.57 -14.65 3.21
C LEU A 45 -3.03 -15.44 4.39
N ALA A 46 -2.65 -14.75 5.47
CA ALA A 46 -2.21 -15.40 6.70
C ALA A 46 -3.35 -16.25 7.31
N PRO A 47 -3.07 -17.40 7.94
CA PRO A 47 -4.10 -18.27 8.48
C PRO A 47 -5.06 -17.57 9.45
N GLU A 48 -4.54 -16.70 10.32
CA GLU A 48 -5.30 -15.94 11.29
C GLU A 48 -6.24 -14.88 10.68
N SER A 49 -5.95 -14.45 9.46
CA SER A 49 -6.73 -13.42 8.76
C SER A 49 -7.89 -13.99 7.94
N LYS A 50 -8.04 -15.32 7.92
CA LYS A 50 -9.08 -15.99 7.12
C LYS A 50 -10.47 -15.88 7.73
N ASP A 51 -10.55 -15.73 9.06
CA ASP A 51 -11.83 -15.68 9.77
C ASP A 51 -12.57 -14.35 9.53
N ASP A 52 -11.83 -13.27 9.27
CA ASP A 52 -12.36 -11.93 8.96
C ASP A 52 -12.46 -11.66 7.44
N TYR A 53 -12.15 -12.66 6.62
CA TYR A 53 -12.09 -12.53 5.18
C TYR A 53 -13.39 -13.00 4.50
N ASP A 54 -14.22 -12.05 4.06
CA ASP A 54 -15.42 -12.35 3.27
C ASP A 54 -15.05 -12.56 1.79
N ARG A 55 -14.94 -13.85 1.42
CA ARG A 55 -14.57 -14.27 0.07
C ARG A 55 -15.64 -13.95 -0.97
N GLU A 56 -16.92 -14.01 -0.59
CA GLU A 56 -18.03 -13.74 -1.51
C GLU A 56 -18.14 -12.23 -1.79
N GLU A 57 -17.99 -11.38 -0.76
CA GLU A 57 -17.96 -9.93 -0.93
C GLU A 57 -16.78 -9.50 -1.81
N LEU A 58 -15.61 -10.10 -1.58
CA LEU A 58 -14.43 -9.81 -2.40
C LEU A 58 -14.65 -10.22 -3.86
N LYS A 59 -15.25 -11.38 -4.10
CA LYS A 59 -15.55 -11.88 -5.44
C LYS A 59 -16.52 -10.94 -6.17
N ASP A 60 -17.60 -10.50 -5.51
CA ASP A 60 -18.53 -9.53 -6.08
C ASP A 60 -17.83 -8.22 -6.45
N THR A 61 -16.98 -7.74 -5.55
CA THR A 61 -16.17 -6.53 -5.82
C THR A 61 -15.28 -6.72 -7.06
N ILE A 62 -14.59 -7.85 -7.18
CA ILE A 62 -13.70 -8.16 -8.32
C ILE A 62 -14.48 -8.19 -9.63
N GLU A 63 -15.63 -8.86 -9.67
CA GLU A 63 -16.46 -9.00 -10.86
C GLU A 63 -16.97 -7.65 -11.37
N ASN A 64 -17.19 -6.69 -10.47
CA ASN A 64 -17.72 -5.36 -10.79
C ASN A 64 -16.66 -4.25 -10.84
N ALA A 65 -15.38 -4.58 -10.57
CA ALA A 65 -14.29 -3.62 -10.53
C ALA A 65 -13.53 -3.50 -11.85
N LYS A 66 -13.22 -2.26 -12.25
CA LYS A 66 -12.23 -1.96 -13.29
C LYS A 66 -11.02 -1.30 -12.65
N PRO A 67 -9.80 -1.86 -12.78
CA PRO A 67 -8.60 -1.25 -12.21
C PRO A 67 -8.23 0.02 -12.96
N LEU A 68 -7.94 1.08 -12.21
CA LEU A 68 -7.41 2.35 -12.73
C LEU A 68 -5.93 2.50 -12.39
N GLY A 69 -5.45 1.90 -11.29
CA GLY A 69 -4.04 1.93 -10.92
C GLY A 69 -3.77 1.55 -9.46
N LEU A 70 -2.49 1.29 -9.20
CA LEU A 70 -1.95 1.06 -7.86
C LEU A 70 -0.81 2.04 -7.61
N GLU A 71 -0.88 2.75 -6.51
CA GLU A 71 0.14 3.66 -6.01
C GLU A 71 0.66 3.14 -4.67
N ILE A 72 1.97 2.89 -4.56
CA ILE A 72 2.61 2.60 -3.28
C ILE A 72 3.05 3.94 -2.68
N ARG A 73 2.57 4.26 -1.49
CA ARG A 73 2.85 5.52 -0.78
C ARG A 73 4.03 5.42 0.16
N ARG A 74 4.06 4.33 0.95
CA ARG A 74 5.08 4.14 1.98
C ARG A 74 5.39 2.66 2.14
N LYS A 75 6.60 2.37 2.54
CA LYS A 75 7.06 1.02 2.91
C LYS A 75 7.88 1.13 4.19
N GLU A 76 7.70 0.18 5.09
CA GLU A 76 8.53 0.02 6.27
C GLU A 76 8.98 -1.44 6.33
N ALA A 77 10.28 -1.70 6.35
CA ALA A 77 10.86 -3.04 6.26
C ALA A 77 10.32 -3.83 5.03
N GLY A 78 10.20 -5.15 5.11
CA GLY A 78 9.64 -5.98 4.05
C GLY A 78 10.57 -6.21 2.86
N LEU A 79 11.88 -6.07 3.05
CA LEU A 79 12.92 -6.40 2.08
C LEU A 79 13.23 -7.91 2.08
N GLU A 80 14.16 -8.35 1.22
CA GLU A 80 14.53 -9.77 1.07
C GLU A 80 15.07 -10.40 2.36
N ALA A 81 15.65 -9.62 3.27
CA ALA A 81 16.19 -10.10 4.54
C ALA A 81 15.22 -9.99 5.72
N ASP A 82 14.07 -9.34 5.53
CA ASP A 82 13.12 -9.09 6.59
C ASP A 82 12.05 -10.19 6.66
N ASP A 83 11.48 -10.41 7.85
CA ASP A 83 10.38 -11.34 8.08
C ASP A 83 9.05 -10.64 8.34
N GLN A 84 9.07 -9.31 8.45
CA GLN A 84 7.89 -8.47 8.58
C GLN A 84 8.04 -7.25 7.67
N GLY A 85 6.92 -6.69 7.25
CA GLY A 85 6.90 -5.50 6.43
C GLY A 85 5.54 -4.84 6.39
N MET A 86 5.55 -3.53 6.16
CA MET A 86 4.34 -2.74 5.95
C MET A 86 4.40 -2.08 4.57
N VAL A 87 3.27 -2.10 3.87
CA VAL A 87 3.10 -1.40 2.61
C VAL A 87 1.83 -0.57 2.67
N GLU A 88 1.98 0.74 2.58
CA GLU A 88 0.87 1.66 2.44
C GLU A 88 0.63 1.94 0.95
N PHE A 89 -0.60 1.75 0.50
CA PHE A 89 -0.95 1.88 -0.91
C PHE A 89 -2.34 2.49 -1.13
N VAL A 90 -2.55 2.99 -2.33
CA VAL A 90 -3.87 3.37 -2.83
C VAL A 90 -4.16 2.60 -4.11
N ALA A 91 -5.17 1.76 -4.08
CA ALA A 91 -5.73 1.13 -5.26
C ALA A 91 -6.90 1.98 -5.78
N ARG A 92 -6.78 2.43 -7.04
CA ARG A 92 -7.86 3.17 -7.70
C ARG A 92 -8.61 2.21 -8.60
N LEU A 93 -9.90 2.16 -8.39
CA LEU A 93 -10.82 1.26 -9.07
C LEU A 93 -12.03 2.03 -9.58
N LYS A 94 -12.79 1.44 -10.46
CA LYS A 94 -14.14 1.83 -10.81
C LYS A 94 -15.04 0.67 -10.49
N VAL A 95 -15.89 0.78 -9.47
CA VAL A 95 -16.79 -0.30 -9.01
C VAL A 95 -18.22 0.10 -9.36
N HIS A 96 -18.95 -0.76 -10.05
CA HIS A 96 -20.31 -0.46 -10.58
C HIS A 96 -20.37 0.85 -11.39
N GLY A 97 -19.26 1.24 -12.02
CA GLY A 97 -19.18 2.49 -12.79
C GLY A 97 -18.73 3.71 -11.99
N GLU A 98 -18.70 3.64 -10.66
CA GLU A 98 -18.31 4.73 -9.78
C GLU A 98 -16.81 4.66 -9.39
N PRO A 99 -16.09 5.79 -9.38
CA PRO A 99 -14.68 5.82 -8.98
C PRO A 99 -14.54 5.56 -7.48
N MET A 100 -13.67 4.65 -7.12
CA MET A 100 -13.32 4.30 -5.74
C MET A 100 -11.82 4.33 -5.54
N ALA A 101 -11.38 4.84 -4.40
CA ALA A 101 -10.00 4.77 -3.94
C ALA A 101 -9.94 3.95 -2.63
N HIS A 102 -9.33 2.78 -2.70
CA HIS A 102 -9.05 1.97 -1.52
C HIS A 102 -7.65 2.31 -1.02
N HIS A 103 -7.57 3.04 0.08
CA HIS A 103 -6.34 3.40 0.77
C HIS A 103 -6.15 2.48 1.96
N GLU A 104 -5.02 1.80 2.02
CA GLU A 104 -4.75 0.81 3.06
C GLU A 104 -3.29 0.84 3.48
N LYS A 105 -3.07 0.62 4.77
CA LYS A 105 -1.78 0.34 5.38
C LYS A 105 -1.73 -1.14 5.75
N ALA A 106 -1.20 -1.95 4.84
CA ALA A 106 -1.20 -3.40 4.94
C ALA A 106 0.05 -3.92 5.65
N GLN A 107 -0.15 -4.93 6.51
CA GLN A 107 0.89 -5.65 7.22
C GLN A 107 1.17 -6.98 6.54
N PHE A 108 2.44 -7.31 6.43
CA PHE A 108 2.91 -8.55 5.81
C PHE A 108 3.87 -9.26 6.75
N ARG A 109 3.83 -10.59 6.71
CA ARG A 109 4.77 -11.48 7.41
C ARG A 109 5.31 -12.52 6.46
N ARG A 110 6.55 -12.94 6.68
CA ARG A 110 7.16 -14.03 5.92
C ARG A 110 7.25 -15.28 6.78
N ASP A 111 6.54 -16.32 6.37
CA ASP A 111 6.53 -17.62 7.01
C ASP A 111 7.20 -18.63 6.08
N ASN A 112 8.27 -19.32 6.56
CA ASN A 112 9.01 -20.30 5.77
C ASN A 112 9.45 -19.80 4.37
N GLY A 113 9.87 -18.54 4.29
CA GLY A 113 10.31 -17.92 3.04
C GLY A 113 9.19 -17.38 2.14
N VAL A 114 7.92 -17.52 2.52
CA VAL A 114 6.75 -17.05 1.77
C VAL A 114 6.13 -15.84 2.47
N TRP A 115 6.02 -14.74 1.74
CA TRP A 115 5.29 -13.56 2.23
C TRP A 115 3.78 -13.82 2.23
N LEU A 116 3.12 -13.41 3.33
CA LEU A 116 1.68 -13.48 3.52
C LEU A 116 1.15 -12.09 3.91
N TYR A 117 -0.05 -11.76 3.46
CA TYR A 117 -0.82 -10.62 3.95
C TYR A 117 -1.45 -11.01 5.29
N VAL A 118 -1.29 -10.16 6.30
CA VAL A 118 -1.78 -10.42 7.66
C VAL A 118 -3.01 -9.59 7.98
N ASP A 119 -2.91 -8.27 7.82
CA ASP A 119 -3.96 -7.33 8.22
C ASP A 119 -3.79 -6.00 7.48
N GLY A 120 -4.83 -5.15 7.49
CA GLY A 120 -4.77 -3.84 6.87
C GLY A 120 -5.68 -2.81 7.55
N GLU A 121 -5.10 -1.66 7.90
CA GLU A 121 -5.86 -0.48 8.31
C GLU A 121 -6.36 0.26 7.08
N VAL A 122 -7.68 0.22 6.85
CA VAL A 122 -8.32 0.93 5.74
C VAL A 122 -8.53 2.40 6.11
N ASN A 123 -8.24 3.31 5.17
CA ASN A 123 -8.29 4.75 5.34
C ASN A 123 -7.49 5.24 6.57
N PRO A 124 -6.20 4.87 6.68
CA PRO A 124 -5.37 5.24 7.81
C PRO A 124 -5.36 6.77 7.95
N LYS A 125 -5.57 7.24 9.17
CA LYS A 125 -5.49 8.67 9.49
C LYS A 125 -4.03 9.10 9.39
N GLU A 126 -3.72 10.04 8.51
CA GLU A 126 -2.40 10.67 8.54
C GLU A 126 -2.19 11.29 9.93
N PRO A 127 -1.04 11.06 10.58
CA PRO A 127 -0.73 11.79 11.80
C PRO A 127 -0.79 13.28 11.48
N PRO A 128 -1.32 14.12 12.39
CA PRO A 128 -1.41 15.55 12.16
C PRO A 128 -0.02 16.06 11.77
N ARG A 129 0.09 16.68 10.60
CA ARG A 129 1.33 17.35 10.19
C ARG A 129 1.66 18.37 11.25
N HIS A 130 2.71 18.13 12.02
CA HIS A 130 3.26 19.13 12.94
C HIS A 130 3.88 20.24 12.08
N VAL A 131 3.05 21.21 11.69
CA VAL A 131 3.56 22.44 11.11
C VAL A 131 4.13 23.21 12.30
N GLU A 132 5.44 23.22 12.45
CA GLU A 132 6.10 24.15 13.36
C GLU A 132 5.69 25.57 12.94
N LYS A 133 4.77 26.15 13.69
CA LYS A 133 4.39 27.55 13.48
C LYS A 133 5.57 28.39 13.89
N VAL A 134 6.31 28.87 12.91
CA VAL A 134 7.37 29.86 13.13
C VAL A 134 6.76 31.09 13.75
N GLY A 135 7.13 31.40 14.98
CA GLY A 135 6.65 32.59 15.70
C GLY A 135 7.16 33.88 15.01
N ARG A 136 6.39 34.96 15.09
CA ARG A 136 6.77 36.23 14.48
C ARG A 136 8.15 36.72 14.86
N ASN A 137 8.64 36.35 16.04
CA ASN A 137 9.93 36.76 16.59
C ASN A 137 11.05 35.72 16.42
N ASP A 138 10.74 34.52 15.94
CA ASP A 138 11.73 33.46 15.75
C ASP A 138 12.66 33.76 14.57
N PRO A 139 13.86 33.16 14.54
CA PRO A 139 14.73 33.27 13.38
C PRO A 139 14.02 32.80 12.11
N CYS A 140 14.19 33.53 11.02
CA CYS A 140 13.55 33.16 9.76
C CYS A 140 14.13 31.84 9.22
N PRO A 141 13.31 30.86 8.87
CA PRO A 141 13.77 29.55 8.37
C PRO A 141 14.51 29.64 7.01
N CYS A 142 14.46 30.80 6.34
CA CYS A 142 15.22 31.03 5.10
C CYS A 142 16.73 31.22 5.33
N GLY A 143 17.23 31.19 6.58
CA GLY A 143 18.64 31.33 6.90
C GLY A 143 19.18 32.77 6.87
N SER A 144 18.32 33.79 6.70
CA SER A 144 18.75 35.20 6.61
C SER A 144 19.25 35.82 7.91
N GLY A 145 19.14 35.12 9.06
CA GLY A 145 19.45 35.64 10.40
C GLY A 145 18.46 36.69 10.92
N LYS A 146 17.48 37.11 10.14
CA LYS A 146 16.44 38.08 10.55
C LYS A 146 15.26 37.37 11.24
N LYS A 147 14.53 38.13 12.10
CA LYS A 147 13.28 37.61 12.67
C LYS A 147 12.24 37.39 11.55
N TYR A 148 11.42 36.33 11.67
CA TYR A 148 10.43 35.93 10.66
C TYR A 148 9.56 37.10 10.20
N LYS A 149 9.03 37.91 11.13
CA LYS A 149 8.22 39.11 10.85
C LYS A 149 8.96 40.22 10.08
N LYS A 150 10.28 40.20 9.98
CA LYS A 150 11.12 41.17 9.25
C LYS A 150 11.76 40.55 8.01
N CYS A 151 11.27 39.38 7.57
CA CYS A 151 11.77 38.64 6.41
C CYS A 151 10.61 37.99 5.64
N CYS A 152 10.45 36.68 5.70
CA CYS A 152 9.45 35.95 4.93
C CYS A 152 8.02 36.08 5.50
N GLY A 153 7.88 36.62 6.71
CA GLY A 153 6.57 36.88 7.36
C GLY A 153 6.21 38.38 7.43
N ALA A 154 6.84 39.22 6.59
CA ALA A 154 6.53 40.65 6.48
C ALA A 154 5.30 40.90 5.59
#